data_ff7ac292cf652b102519e436a863f297
#
_entry.id   ff7ac292cf652b102519e436a863f297
#
_cell.length_a   1.000
_cell.length_b   1.000
_cell.length_c   1.000
_cell.angle_alpha   90.00
_cell.angle_beta   90.00
_cell.angle_gamma   90.00
#
_symmetry.space_group_name_H-M   'P 1'
#
loop_
_entity.id
_entity.type
_entity.pdbx_description
1 polymer ?
#
loop_
_entity_poly.entity_id
_entity_poly.type
_entity_poly.pdbx_seq_one_letter_code
_entity_poly.pdbx_strand_id
1 'polypeptide(L)'
;MVFYRKYRPQTIEELDSIDVRDKLYSVLKSFPVPHAFLFTGPKGLGKTSTARIVAKIVNCEVSRGVRVSRVPRGDPNFSPRDTRGTRSTRGTSSIEPCNKCYQCISITNGTNIDVLEIDGASNRGIDEIRDLKEKVRLSPATASKKIYIIDEVHMLTQEAFNALLKTLEEPPMHVIFILCTTEPHKVPATIVSRCFHIAFKKATINELVRSFKRIAEKEKLNIDNETLNFIASLSDGSFRDGVKILEEMATYGKTITRELVEEKYQIRQLADQISEMIESLSKRDAKEGLQLASKLVDQGVDMKYFLEQLISELHQMLLVEIGVNGSPKLEVRSSKLGIEEIKELVELLTRAHAELKYAVLPQLPLELAIVEWSEIKKVVLRSPRQFDNVARGPVTTFPPAHSVNSGQASAQKAVYPEPSRRVGNLSSRATPRSEHNKAPRATLDFWQELINKVKSYNHSIAGVLRGCSLKSYDNKKIIIETRYKFHKERLEEKKTMSIIEKVCEEIAERPVEVVVVLREKS
;
A
#
# COMPACT_ATOMS: atom_id res chain seq x y z
N MET A 1 -11.17 27.20 -0.28
CA MET A 1 -11.73 25.88 0.09
C MET A 1 -11.31 24.91 -1.00
N VAL A 2 -10.70 23.82 -0.64
CA VAL A 2 -10.10 22.87 -1.59
C VAL A 2 -11.18 22.21 -2.47
N PHE A 3 -10.95 22.10 -3.79
CA PHE A 3 -11.96 21.64 -4.76
C PHE A 3 -12.53 20.27 -4.42
N TYR A 4 -11.70 19.28 -4.03
CA TYR A 4 -12.19 17.94 -3.69
C TYR A 4 -13.11 17.91 -2.45
N ARG A 5 -13.11 18.95 -1.61
CA ARG A 5 -14.08 19.13 -0.51
C ARG A 5 -15.30 19.92 -0.96
N LYS A 6 -15.09 21.00 -1.72
CA LYS A 6 -16.16 21.90 -2.22
C LYS A 6 -17.12 21.17 -3.17
N TYR A 7 -16.58 20.31 -4.05
CA TYR A 7 -17.34 19.59 -5.07
C TYR A 7 -17.59 18.12 -4.74
N ARG A 8 -17.51 17.76 -3.44
CA ARG A 8 -17.89 16.42 -2.99
C ARG A 8 -19.36 16.14 -3.32
N PRO A 9 -19.71 15.01 -3.98
CA PRO A 9 -21.08 14.63 -4.28
C PRO A 9 -21.97 14.66 -3.04
N GLN A 10 -23.17 15.20 -3.19
CA GLN A 10 -24.15 15.37 -2.12
C GLN A 10 -25.41 14.51 -2.33
N THR A 11 -25.62 13.96 -3.52
CA THR A 11 -26.75 13.10 -3.93
C THR A 11 -26.21 11.85 -4.63
N ILE A 12 -27.06 10.82 -4.80
CA ILE A 12 -26.68 9.64 -5.58
C ILE A 12 -26.48 10.03 -7.05
N GLU A 13 -27.34 10.91 -7.57
CA GLU A 13 -27.27 11.39 -8.95
C GLU A 13 -25.94 12.09 -9.28
N GLU A 14 -25.35 12.77 -8.30
CA GLU A 14 -24.04 13.42 -8.45
C GLU A 14 -22.85 12.45 -8.43
N LEU A 15 -23.07 11.17 -8.10
CA LEU A 15 -22.01 10.15 -8.19
C LEU A 15 -21.71 9.87 -9.65
N ASP A 16 -20.45 10.04 -10.04
CA ASP A 16 -20.01 9.85 -11.42
C ASP A 16 -19.87 8.37 -11.82
N SER A 17 -19.66 7.46 -10.83
CA SER A 17 -19.63 6.01 -11.06
C SER A 17 -21.06 5.45 -11.22
N ILE A 18 -21.40 5.05 -12.43
CA ILE A 18 -22.72 4.53 -12.78
C ILE A 18 -23.04 3.23 -12.04
N ASP A 19 -22.10 2.28 -12.02
CA ASP A 19 -22.27 0.99 -11.33
C ASP A 19 -22.64 1.15 -9.84
N VAL A 20 -21.99 2.10 -9.16
CA VAL A 20 -22.23 2.39 -7.74
C VAL A 20 -23.60 3.04 -7.55
N ARG A 21 -23.94 3.99 -8.42
CA ARG A 21 -25.22 4.72 -8.40
C ARG A 21 -26.41 3.75 -8.54
N ASP A 22 -26.37 2.86 -9.53
CA ASP A 22 -27.46 1.92 -9.81
C ASP A 22 -27.64 0.91 -8.68
N LYS A 23 -26.54 0.40 -8.09
CA LYS A 23 -26.58 -0.47 -6.92
C LYS A 23 -27.19 0.24 -5.70
N LEU A 24 -26.82 1.50 -5.45
CA LEU A 24 -27.38 2.27 -4.35
C LEU A 24 -28.88 2.51 -4.52
N TYR A 25 -29.33 2.89 -5.72
CA TYR A 25 -30.76 3.04 -5.99
C TYR A 25 -31.53 1.73 -5.78
N SER A 26 -30.98 0.61 -6.25
CA SER A 26 -31.60 -0.71 -6.07
C SER A 26 -31.77 -1.07 -4.59
N VAL A 27 -30.70 -0.89 -3.78
CA VAL A 27 -30.69 -1.29 -2.37
C VAL A 27 -31.52 -0.35 -1.50
N LEU A 28 -31.43 0.97 -1.75
CA LEU A 28 -32.16 1.94 -0.94
C LEU A 28 -33.66 2.03 -1.30
N LYS A 29 -34.06 1.46 -2.45
CA LYS A 29 -35.49 1.23 -2.80
C LYS A 29 -36.08 0.04 -2.06
N SER A 30 -35.27 -0.94 -1.72
CA SER A 30 -35.74 -2.12 -1.01
C SER A 30 -35.95 -1.81 0.48
N PHE A 31 -37.04 -2.34 1.05
CA PHE A 31 -37.27 -2.28 2.49
C PHE A 31 -37.23 -3.70 3.05
N PRO A 32 -36.54 -3.92 4.16
CA PRO A 32 -35.74 -2.99 4.97
C PRO A 32 -34.37 -2.67 4.35
N VAL A 33 -33.88 -1.43 4.59
CA VAL A 33 -32.51 -1.03 4.21
C VAL A 33 -31.50 -1.89 4.99
N PRO A 34 -30.43 -2.39 4.38
CA PRO A 34 -29.40 -3.16 5.07
C PRO A 34 -28.83 -2.40 6.27
N HIS A 35 -28.62 -3.14 7.35
CA HIS A 35 -28.04 -2.60 8.59
C HIS A 35 -26.52 -2.42 8.52
N ALA A 36 -25.85 -3.05 7.54
CA ALA A 36 -24.41 -2.95 7.36
C ALA A 36 -24.05 -2.91 5.86
N PHE A 37 -23.21 -1.95 5.50
CA PHE A 37 -22.62 -1.80 4.17
C PHE A 37 -21.12 -1.98 4.24
N LEU A 38 -20.54 -2.57 3.19
CA LEU A 38 -19.09 -2.63 3.00
C LEU A 38 -18.75 -2.01 1.63
N PHE A 39 -18.03 -0.89 1.65
CA PHE A 39 -17.55 -0.19 0.47
C PHE A 39 -16.08 -0.51 0.26
N THR A 40 -15.75 -1.17 -0.85
CA THR A 40 -14.38 -1.59 -1.16
C THR A 40 -13.88 -0.92 -2.44
N GLY A 41 -12.59 -0.70 -2.55
CA GLY A 41 -11.93 -0.21 -3.76
C GLY A 41 -10.85 0.83 -3.49
N PRO A 42 -10.07 1.21 -4.50
CA PRO A 42 -8.96 2.13 -4.39
C PRO A 42 -9.29 3.47 -3.72
N LYS A 43 -8.25 4.21 -3.32
CA LYS A 43 -8.38 5.58 -2.78
C LYS A 43 -9.03 6.52 -3.82
N GLY A 44 -9.69 7.59 -3.33
CA GLY A 44 -10.14 8.69 -4.19
C GLY A 44 -11.42 8.43 -5.00
N LEU A 45 -12.07 7.26 -4.85
CA LEU A 45 -13.29 6.88 -5.60
C LEU A 45 -14.60 7.32 -4.95
N GLY A 46 -14.55 8.02 -3.84
CA GLY A 46 -15.75 8.58 -3.20
C GLY A 46 -16.44 7.65 -2.20
N LYS A 47 -15.81 6.57 -1.68
CA LYS A 47 -16.37 5.66 -0.67
C LYS A 47 -16.99 6.41 0.52
N THR A 48 -16.19 7.25 1.19
CA THR A 48 -16.63 8.03 2.35
C THR A 48 -17.70 9.06 1.97
N SER A 49 -17.65 9.63 0.74
CA SER A 49 -18.68 10.54 0.24
C SER A 49 -20.00 9.82 0.05
N THR A 50 -19.97 8.63 -0.52
CA THR A 50 -21.13 7.76 -0.69
C THR A 50 -21.71 7.33 0.66
N ALA A 51 -20.86 7.03 1.64
CA ALA A 51 -21.31 6.73 3.01
C ALA A 51 -22.10 7.88 3.62
N ARG A 52 -21.66 9.12 3.44
CA ARG A 52 -22.41 10.32 3.88
C ARG A 52 -23.72 10.50 3.12
N ILE A 53 -23.76 10.20 1.82
CA ILE A 53 -25.00 10.25 1.02
C ILE A 53 -26.00 9.23 1.56
N VAL A 54 -25.59 7.99 1.82
CA VAL A 54 -26.44 6.97 2.45
C VAL A 54 -26.95 7.45 3.82
N ALA A 55 -26.07 8.02 4.65
CA ALA A 55 -26.44 8.59 5.95
C ALA A 55 -27.50 9.70 5.83
N LYS A 56 -27.37 10.57 4.84
CA LYS A 56 -28.37 11.61 4.55
C LYS A 56 -29.69 11.01 4.12
N ILE A 57 -29.70 10.06 3.19
CA ILE A 57 -30.94 9.45 2.66
C ILE A 57 -31.73 8.81 3.78
N VAL A 58 -31.07 8.06 4.64
CA VAL A 58 -31.71 7.35 5.75
C VAL A 58 -32.28 8.32 6.80
N ASN A 59 -31.61 9.45 7.03
CA ASN A 59 -31.99 10.42 8.05
C ASN A 59 -32.72 11.68 7.51
N CYS A 60 -32.87 11.81 6.18
CA CYS A 60 -33.53 12.97 5.58
C CYS A 60 -35.02 13.07 5.99
N GLU A 61 -35.39 14.16 6.58
CA GLU A 61 -36.77 14.41 7.06
C GLU A 61 -37.78 14.46 5.91
N VAL A 62 -37.37 15.02 4.77
CA VAL A 62 -38.24 15.20 3.59
C VAL A 62 -38.47 13.87 2.87
N SER A 63 -37.45 13.10 2.63
CA SER A 63 -37.53 11.80 1.94
C SER A 63 -38.42 10.80 2.68
N ARG A 64 -38.59 10.98 3.98
CA ARG A 64 -39.38 10.11 4.88
C ARG A 64 -40.82 10.58 5.05
N GLY A 65 -41.23 11.67 4.38
CA GLY A 65 -42.58 12.23 4.52
C GLY A 65 -42.85 12.82 5.91
N VAL A 66 -41.85 13.02 6.72
CA VAL A 66 -41.96 13.70 8.01
C VAL A 66 -42.17 15.18 7.73
N ARG A 67 -43.28 15.75 8.24
CA ARG A 67 -43.48 17.21 8.18
C ARG A 67 -42.30 17.85 8.93
N VAL A 68 -41.56 18.73 8.25
CA VAL A 68 -40.46 19.50 8.84
C VAL A 68 -41.00 20.32 10.00
N SER A 69 -40.88 19.80 11.20
CA SER A 69 -41.30 20.50 12.42
C SER A 69 -40.06 21.03 13.10
N ARG A 70 -39.84 22.34 12.96
CA ARG A 70 -38.99 23.20 13.78
C ARG A 70 -37.47 22.97 13.67
N VAL A 71 -36.84 23.89 12.95
CA VAL A 71 -35.45 24.29 13.23
C VAL A 71 -35.37 24.77 14.69
N PRO A 72 -34.40 24.31 15.51
CA PRO A 72 -34.22 24.85 16.85
C PRO A 72 -34.04 26.38 16.78
N ARG A 73 -34.76 27.09 17.62
CA ARG A 73 -34.64 28.56 17.73
C ARG A 73 -33.24 28.90 18.17
N GLY A 74 -32.44 29.51 17.31
CA GLY A 74 -31.07 29.93 17.65
C GLY A 74 -30.19 30.33 16.47
N ASP A 75 -30.64 30.18 15.23
CA ASP A 75 -29.87 30.63 14.07
C ASP A 75 -30.25 32.07 13.70
N PRO A 76 -29.37 33.07 13.84
CA PRO A 76 -29.68 34.48 13.58
C PRO A 76 -29.98 34.80 12.10
N ASN A 77 -29.73 33.86 11.17
CA ASN A 77 -29.95 34.06 9.74
C ASN A 77 -31.27 33.43 9.21
N PHE A 78 -32.11 32.89 10.06
CA PHE A 78 -33.34 32.25 9.64
C PHE A 78 -34.54 33.24 9.68
N SER A 79 -35.09 33.60 8.50
CA SER A 79 -36.30 34.40 8.37
C SER A 79 -37.55 33.51 8.34
N PRO A 80 -38.55 33.77 9.20
CA PRO A 80 -39.80 33.00 9.24
C PRO A 80 -40.69 33.14 7.99
N ARG A 81 -40.30 33.98 7.03
CA ARG A 81 -41.10 34.24 5.81
C ARG A 81 -40.99 33.16 4.74
N ASP A 82 -40.00 32.26 4.79
CA ASP A 82 -39.77 31.21 3.79
C ASP A 82 -40.61 29.94 4.01
N THR A 83 -41.47 29.90 5.03
CA THR A 83 -42.28 28.72 5.38
C THR A 83 -43.68 28.72 4.77
N ARG A 84 -44.03 29.62 3.85
CA ARG A 84 -45.30 29.52 3.11
C ARG A 84 -45.19 28.52 1.96
N GLY A 85 -45.41 27.32 2.36
CA GLY A 85 -46.07 26.20 1.78
C GLY A 85 -46.26 26.16 0.28
N THR A 86 -45.50 25.41 -0.42
CA THR A 86 -46.04 24.62 -1.51
C THR A 86 -46.55 23.31 -0.92
N ARG A 87 -47.85 23.10 -0.93
CA ARG A 87 -48.49 21.78 -0.84
C ARG A 87 -47.83 20.91 -1.91
N SER A 88 -46.84 20.14 -1.55
CA SER A 88 -46.31 19.10 -2.42
C SER A 88 -47.41 18.06 -2.57
N THR A 89 -48.02 18.05 -3.74
CA THR A 89 -48.81 16.94 -4.27
C THR A 89 -48.07 15.63 -3.97
N ARG A 90 -48.82 14.57 -3.66
CA ARG A 90 -48.36 13.18 -3.56
C ARG A 90 -47.56 12.81 -4.82
N GLY A 91 -46.27 13.12 -4.85
CA GLY A 91 -45.37 12.80 -5.91
C GLY A 91 -44.30 11.88 -5.34
N THR A 92 -44.14 10.74 -5.94
CA THR A 92 -43.03 9.78 -5.90
C THR A 92 -41.94 10.12 -4.87
N SER A 93 -41.89 9.35 -3.79
CA SER A 93 -40.86 9.51 -2.75
C SER A 93 -39.49 9.41 -3.42
N SER A 94 -38.89 10.56 -3.66
CA SER A 94 -37.53 10.65 -4.16
C SER A 94 -36.59 10.04 -3.10
N ILE A 95 -35.79 9.08 -3.50
CA ILE A 95 -34.79 8.46 -2.61
C ILE A 95 -33.65 9.43 -2.30
N GLU A 96 -33.54 10.51 -3.08
CA GLU A 96 -32.49 11.51 -2.93
C GLU A 96 -32.61 12.34 -1.65
N PRO A 97 -31.49 12.69 -0.98
CA PRO A 97 -31.52 13.57 0.17
C PRO A 97 -31.87 15.00 -0.26
N CYS A 98 -32.66 15.69 0.53
CA CYS A 98 -33.10 17.06 0.18
C CYS A 98 -31.99 18.12 0.27
N ASN A 99 -30.89 17.84 0.97
CA ASN A 99 -29.75 18.74 1.24
C ASN A 99 -30.11 20.09 1.91
N LYS A 100 -31.35 20.26 2.39
CA LYS A 100 -31.85 21.49 2.98
C LYS A 100 -32.34 21.32 4.43
N CYS A 101 -32.71 20.11 4.86
CA CYS A 101 -33.16 19.88 6.24
C CYS A 101 -31.96 19.85 7.21
N TYR A 102 -32.25 19.99 8.50
CA TYR A 102 -31.22 19.97 9.55
C TYR A 102 -30.31 18.74 9.47
N GLN A 103 -30.88 17.55 9.29
CA GLN A 103 -30.11 16.31 9.19
C GLN A 103 -29.14 16.32 8.00
N CYS A 104 -29.60 16.74 6.82
CA CYS A 104 -28.74 16.79 5.64
C CYS A 104 -27.59 17.81 5.79
N ILE A 105 -27.87 18.99 6.37
CA ILE A 105 -26.87 20.05 6.55
C ILE A 105 -25.86 19.64 7.61
N SER A 106 -26.29 19.14 8.75
CA SER A 106 -25.41 18.72 9.85
C SER A 106 -24.50 17.55 9.44
N ILE A 107 -25.00 16.58 8.65
CA ILE A 107 -24.20 15.49 8.09
C ILE A 107 -23.17 16.03 7.09
N THR A 108 -23.55 16.98 6.24
CA THR A 108 -22.61 17.59 5.28
C THR A 108 -21.46 18.29 6.00
N ASN A 109 -21.77 19.01 7.08
CA ASN A 109 -20.80 19.76 7.88
C ASN A 109 -20.00 18.87 8.87
N GLY A 110 -20.39 17.60 9.05
CA GLY A 110 -19.76 16.69 10.00
C GLY A 110 -20.08 17.02 11.47
N THR A 111 -21.18 17.74 11.74
CA THR A 111 -21.62 18.17 13.08
C THR A 111 -22.79 17.36 13.64
N ASN A 112 -23.21 16.32 12.92
CA ASN A 112 -24.34 15.50 13.33
C ASN A 112 -23.93 14.52 14.43
N ILE A 113 -24.60 14.55 15.59
CA ILE A 113 -24.32 13.70 16.75
C ILE A 113 -24.68 12.22 16.52
N ASP A 114 -25.62 11.95 15.62
CA ASP A 114 -26.10 10.60 15.33
C ASP A 114 -25.37 9.96 14.13
N VAL A 115 -24.43 10.68 13.49
CA VAL A 115 -23.58 10.17 12.41
C VAL A 115 -22.12 10.31 12.83
N LEU A 116 -21.52 9.21 13.24
CA LEU A 116 -20.13 9.18 13.70
C LEU A 116 -19.23 8.65 12.58
N GLU A 117 -18.24 9.46 12.22
CA GLU A 117 -17.17 9.05 11.31
C GLU A 117 -15.92 8.71 12.13
N ILE A 118 -15.40 7.51 11.95
CA ILE A 118 -14.25 6.96 12.64
C ILE A 118 -13.22 6.56 11.58
N ASP A 119 -12.01 7.07 11.69
CA ASP A 119 -10.88 6.63 10.90
C ASP A 119 -10.21 5.42 11.59
N GLY A 120 -10.30 4.25 10.96
CA GLY A 120 -9.69 3.03 11.47
C GLY A 120 -8.17 3.10 11.56
N ALA A 121 -7.53 4.01 10.83
CA ALA A 121 -6.09 4.21 10.93
C ALA A 121 -5.68 4.88 12.25
N SER A 122 -6.51 5.80 12.74
CA SER A 122 -6.30 6.52 14.00
C SER A 122 -6.87 5.81 15.22
N ASN A 123 -7.93 4.99 15.03
CA ASN A 123 -8.68 4.32 16.10
C ASN A 123 -8.62 2.79 15.93
N ARG A 124 -7.41 2.21 16.03
CA ARG A 124 -7.14 0.80 15.73
C ARG A 124 -7.47 -0.15 16.87
N GLY A 125 -7.55 0.35 18.10
CA GLY A 125 -7.56 -0.43 19.32
C GLY A 125 -8.90 -1.08 19.62
N ILE A 126 -8.86 -2.05 20.54
CA ILE A 126 -10.04 -2.75 21.02
C ILE A 126 -10.89 -1.83 21.93
N ASP A 127 -10.26 -0.89 22.63
CA ASP A 127 -10.95 -0.05 23.61
C ASP A 127 -11.83 0.98 22.90
N GLU A 128 -11.36 1.57 21.80
CA GLU A 128 -12.17 2.47 20.97
C GLU A 128 -13.41 1.76 20.38
N ILE A 129 -13.26 0.49 20.01
CA ILE A 129 -14.39 -0.31 19.49
C ILE A 129 -15.32 -0.77 20.61
N ARG A 130 -14.83 -0.98 21.83
CA ARG A 130 -15.67 -1.23 23.00
C ARG A 130 -16.51 -0.01 23.37
N ASP A 131 -15.90 1.18 23.37
CA ASP A 131 -16.62 2.45 23.57
C ASP A 131 -17.68 2.68 22.49
N LEU A 132 -17.34 2.35 21.24
CA LEU A 132 -18.29 2.38 20.14
C LEU A 132 -19.48 1.44 20.42
N LYS A 133 -19.22 0.22 20.88
CA LYS A 133 -20.26 -0.77 21.20
C LYS A 133 -21.20 -0.31 22.31
N GLU A 134 -20.71 0.40 23.30
CA GLU A 134 -21.56 1.02 24.34
C GLU A 134 -22.44 2.12 23.74
N LYS A 135 -21.85 2.98 22.91
CA LYS A 135 -22.56 4.07 22.21
C LYS A 135 -23.61 3.56 21.21
N VAL A 136 -23.41 2.38 20.63
CA VAL A 136 -24.34 1.73 19.69
C VAL A 136 -25.67 1.38 20.37
N ARG A 137 -25.66 1.06 21.66
CA ARG A 137 -26.87 0.73 22.43
C ARG A 137 -27.79 1.93 22.68
N LEU A 138 -27.23 3.14 22.61
CA LEU A 138 -27.98 4.38 22.85
C LEU A 138 -28.83 4.72 21.64
N SER A 139 -30.08 5.07 21.87
CA SER A 139 -30.99 5.57 20.83
C SER A 139 -30.45 6.86 20.18
N PRO A 140 -30.79 7.13 18.91
CA PRO A 140 -30.47 8.40 18.28
C PRO A 140 -31.07 9.58 19.05
N ALA A 141 -30.34 10.69 19.11
CA ALA A 141 -30.80 11.90 19.81
C ALA A 141 -31.76 12.75 18.95
N THR A 142 -31.44 12.90 17.68
CA THR A 142 -32.18 13.79 16.76
C THR A 142 -32.54 13.13 15.42
N ALA A 143 -31.73 12.18 14.97
CA ALA A 143 -31.93 11.46 13.72
C ALA A 143 -32.87 10.26 13.91
N SER A 144 -33.24 9.63 12.81
CA SER A 144 -34.01 8.39 12.84
C SER A 144 -33.16 7.16 13.07
N LYS A 145 -31.97 7.18 12.54
CA LYS A 145 -31.00 6.09 12.63
C LYS A 145 -29.66 6.66 13.07
N LYS A 146 -28.98 5.92 13.91
CA LYS A 146 -27.60 6.18 14.29
C LYS A 146 -26.67 5.50 13.30
N ILE A 147 -25.75 6.25 12.72
CA ILE A 147 -24.91 5.74 11.63
C ILE A 147 -23.45 5.81 12.03
N TYR A 148 -22.76 4.71 11.85
CA TYR A 148 -21.33 4.58 12.10
C TYR A 148 -20.62 4.36 10.77
N ILE A 149 -19.84 5.35 10.34
CA ILE A 149 -18.98 5.28 9.16
C ILE A 149 -17.57 4.99 9.65
N ILE A 150 -17.03 3.81 9.33
CA ILE A 150 -15.67 3.44 9.69
C ILE A 150 -14.85 3.42 8.40
N ASP A 151 -13.99 4.42 8.24
CA ASP A 151 -13.08 4.51 7.09
C ASP A 151 -11.79 3.72 7.37
N GLU A 152 -11.20 3.17 6.31
CA GLU A 152 -10.02 2.29 6.35
C GLU A 152 -10.14 1.17 7.40
N VAL A 153 -11.30 0.51 7.42
CA VAL A 153 -11.64 -0.50 8.44
C VAL A 153 -10.63 -1.64 8.51
N HIS A 154 -9.88 -1.93 7.44
CA HIS A 154 -8.82 -2.94 7.43
C HIS A 154 -7.65 -2.64 8.38
N MET A 155 -7.57 -1.43 8.91
CA MET A 155 -6.55 -1.03 9.88
C MET A 155 -6.90 -1.41 11.32
N LEU A 156 -8.12 -1.88 11.58
CA LEU A 156 -8.53 -2.36 12.90
C LEU A 156 -7.77 -3.63 13.29
N THR A 157 -7.54 -3.81 14.59
CA THR A 157 -6.96 -5.06 15.11
C THR A 157 -7.96 -6.21 15.01
N GLN A 158 -7.46 -7.45 15.08
CA GLN A 158 -8.31 -8.65 15.03
C GLN A 158 -9.32 -8.67 16.19
N GLU A 159 -8.90 -8.21 17.36
CA GLU A 159 -9.73 -8.12 18.55
C GLU A 159 -10.87 -7.09 18.37
N ALA A 160 -10.57 -5.97 17.69
CA ALA A 160 -11.56 -4.95 17.36
C ALA A 160 -12.60 -5.48 16.35
N PHE A 161 -12.17 -6.23 15.32
CA PHE A 161 -13.10 -6.94 14.43
C PHE A 161 -13.99 -7.91 15.19
N ASN A 162 -13.43 -8.73 16.07
CA ASN A 162 -14.19 -9.68 16.88
C ASN A 162 -15.23 -8.99 17.79
N ALA A 163 -14.89 -7.82 18.31
CA ALA A 163 -15.81 -7.02 19.10
C ALA A 163 -17.00 -6.48 18.27
N LEU A 164 -16.78 -6.16 16.98
CA LEU A 164 -17.81 -5.71 16.06
C LEU A 164 -18.74 -6.83 15.60
N LEU A 165 -18.26 -8.08 15.50
CA LEU A 165 -19.02 -9.21 14.96
C LEU A 165 -20.40 -9.38 15.62
N LYS A 166 -20.46 -9.39 16.96
CA LYS A 166 -21.73 -9.54 17.70
C LYS A 166 -22.73 -8.43 17.38
N THR A 167 -22.24 -7.19 17.16
CA THR A 167 -23.08 -6.04 16.85
C THR A 167 -23.54 -6.05 15.40
N LEU A 168 -22.76 -6.64 14.48
CA LEU A 168 -23.14 -6.82 13.08
C LEU A 168 -24.08 -8.00 12.88
N GLU A 169 -24.04 -9.02 13.75
CA GLU A 169 -24.98 -10.16 13.75
C GLU A 169 -26.37 -9.74 14.24
N GLU A 170 -26.41 -9.04 15.36
CA GLU A 170 -27.65 -8.61 16.04
C GLU A 170 -27.62 -7.09 16.24
N PRO A 171 -27.68 -6.28 15.16
CA PRO A 171 -27.62 -4.85 15.29
C PRO A 171 -28.93 -4.31 15.90
N PRO A 172 -28.86 -3.29 16.77
CA PRO A 172 -30.03 -2.56 17.18
C PRO A 172 -30.77 -1.99 15.96
N MET A 173 -32.10 -2.04 15.96
CA MET A 173 -32.91 -1.62 14.81
C MET A 173 -32.68 -0.15 14.38
N HIS A 174 -32.13 0.66 15.27
CA HIS A 174 -31.84 2.08 15.01
C HIS A 174 -30.43 2.33 14.49
N VAL A 175 -29.61 1.31 14.26
CA VAL A 175 -28.20 1.45 13.88
C VAL A 175 -27.94 0.99 12.45
N ILE A 176 -27.07 1.71 11.75
CA ILE A 176 -26.51 1.29 10.45
C ILE A 176 -24.99 1.47 10.49
N PHE A 177 -24.27 0.45 10.05
CA PHE A 177 -22.82 0.48 9.87
C PHE A 177 -22.48 0.69 8.40
N ILE A 178 -21.48 1.53 8.11
CA ILE A 178 -20.92 1.70 6.77
C ILE A 178 -19.40 1.58 6.89
N LEU A 179 -18.89 0.44 6.47
CA LEU A 179 -17.48 0.11 6.52
C LEU A 179 -16.83 0.44 5.17
N CYS A 180 -15.75 1.21 5.17
CA CYS A 180 -15.00 1.57 3.97
C CYS A 180 -13.59 0.98 4.05
N THR A 181 -13.09 0.42 2.95
CA THR A 181 -11.73 -0.12 2.89
C THR A 181 -11.10 0.03 1.50
N THR A 182 -9.80 0.24 1.48
CA THR A 182 -8.97 0.14 0.27
C THR A 182 -8.43 -1.27 0.05
N GLU A 183 -8.38 -2.10 1.11
CA GLU A 183 -7.79 -3.43 1.09
C GLU A 183 -8.81 -4.48 1.54
N PRO A 184 -9.70 -4.93 0.64
CA PRO A 184 -10.77 -5.87 0.98
C PRO A 184 -10.26 -7.22 1.46
N HIS A 185 -9.08 -7.65 1.00
CA HIS A 185 -8.47 -8.92 1.37
C HIS A 185 -8.00 -8.98 2.85
N LYS A 186 -7.81 -7.82 3.49
CA LYS A 186 -7.47 -7.73 4.92
C LYS A 186 -8.70 -7.75 5.83
N VAL A 187 -9.91 -7.61 5.28
CA VAL A 187 -11.15 -7.65 6.06
C VAL A 187 -11.58 -9.11 6.25
N PRO A 188 -11.83 -9.57 7.48
CA PRO A 188 -12.27 -10.95 7.74
C PRO A 188 -13.53 -11.32 6.96
N ALA A 189 -13.56 -12.54 6.40
CA ALA A 189 -14.70 -13.04 5.64
C ALA A 189 -16.00 -13.07 6.46
N THR A 190 -15.89 -13.21 7.78
CA THR A 190 -17.01 -13.14 8.73
C THR A 190 -17.69 -11.78 8.78
N ILE A 191 -16.96 -10.67 8.56
CA ILE A 191 -17.50 -9.32 8.42
C ILE A 191 -18.12 -9.14 7.04
N VAL A 192 -17.40 -9.56 5.98
CA VAL A 192 -17.87 -9.42 4.59
C VAL A 192 -19.23 -10.09 4.39
N SER A 193 -19.42 -11.30 4.95
CA SER A 193 -20.67 -12.06 4.81
C SER A 193 -21.89 -11.40 5.47
N ARG A 194 -21.70 -10.44 6.39
CA ARG A 194 -22.76 -9.74 7.13
C ARG A 194 -23.06 -8.36 6.58
N CYS A 195 -22.31 -7.93 5.55
CA CYS A 195 -22.45 -6.59 4.99
C CYS A 195 -22.96 -6.65 3.55
N PHE A 196 -23.78 -5.66 3.17
CA PHE A 196 -24.09 -5.44 1.77
C PHE A 196 -22.88 -4.83 1.07
N HIS A 197 -22.27 -5.57 0.13
CA HIS A 197 -21.02 -5.22 -0.49
C HIS A 197 -21.20 -4.38 -1.77
N ILE A 198 -20.58 -3.21 -1.81
CA ILE A 198 -20.46 -2.35 -3.00
C ILE A 198 -18.98 -2.15 -3.32
N ALA A 199 -18.56 -2.68 -4.46
CA ALA A 199 -17.21 -2.52 -4.96
C ALA A 199 -17.12 -1.28 -5.85
N PHE A 200 -16.18 -0.40 -5.53
CA PHE A 200 -15.80 0.78 -6.32
C PHE A 200 -14.62 0.39 -7.22
N LYS A 201 -14.82 0.49 -8.52
CA LYS A 201 -13.76 0.27 -9.51
C LYS A 201 -13.08 1.60 -9.83
N LYS A 202 -11.85 1.54 -10.35
CA LYS A 202 -11.21 2.74 -10.93
C LYS A 202 -12.15 3.41 -11.91
N ALA A 203 -12.24 4.74 -11.84
CA ALA A 203 -13.09 5.49 -12.73
C ALA A 203 -12.57 5.44 -14.16
N THR A 204 -13.48 5.35 -15.10
CA THR A 204 -13.16 5.48 -16.52
C THR A 204 -12.81 6.94 -16.86
N ILE A 205 -12.06 7.17 -17.94
CA ILE A 205 -11.74 8.52 -18.41
C ILE A 205 -13.02 9.35 -18.61
N ASN A 206 -14.07 8.74 -19.16
CA ASN A 206 -15.35 9.43 -19.39
C ASN A 206 -16.05 9.87 -18.08
N GLU A 207 -15.98 9.05 -17.02
CA GLU A 207 -16.53 9.40 -15.70
C GLU A 207 -15.75 10.55 -15.06
N LEU A 208 -14.41 10.51 -15.16
CA LEU A 208 -13.54 11.58 -14.67
C LEU A 208 -13.77 12.89 -15.39
N VAL A 209 -13.79 12.87 -16.73
CA VAL A 209 -14.04 14.06 -17.55
C VAL A 209 -15.39 14.68 -17.25
N ARG A 210 -16.44 13.86 -17.02
CA ARG A 210 -17.75 14.33 -16.59
C ARG A 210 -17.67 15.09 -15.26
N SER A 211 -16.94 14.55 -14.30
CA SER A 211 -16.72 15.19 -13.01
C SER A 211 -15.97 16.51 -13.15
N PHE A 212 -14.89 16.51 -13.95
CA PHE A 212 -14.06 17.70 -14.16
C PHE A 212 -14.79 18.82 -14.92
N LYS A 213 -15.60 18.49 -15.95
CA LYS A 213 -16.46 19.46 -16.64
C LYS A 213 -17.38 20.19 -15.69
N ARG A 214 -18.08 19.43 -14.82
CA ARG A 214 -18.98 20.00 -13.81
C ARG A 214 -18.25 20.98 -12.87
N ILE A 215 -17.00 20.69 -12.51
CA ILE A 215 -16.18 21.56 -11.67
C ILE A 215 -15.71 22.78 -12.47
N ALA A 216 -15.21 22.58 -13.68
CA ALA A 216 -14.72 23.64 -14.55
C ALA A 216 -15.80 24.68 -14.86
N GLU A 217 -17.01 24.25 -15.15
CA GLU A 217 -18.18 25.11 -15.36
C GLU A 217 -18.51 25.97 -14.12
N LYS A 218 -18.51 25.34 -12.92
CA LYS A 218 -18.79 26.04 -11.66
C LYS A 218 -17.70 27.03 -11.27
N GLU A 219 -16.45 26.75 -11.57
CA GLU A 219 -15.30 27.63 -11.31
C GLU A 219 -15.01 28.60 -12.47
N LYS A 220 -15.77 28.50 -13.57
CA LYS A 220 -15.59 29.30 -14.79
C LYS A 220 -14.17 29.18 -15.36
N LEU A 221 -13.67 27.95 -15.40
CA LEU A 221 -12.39 27.62 -16.01
C LEU A 221 -12.60 27.40 -17.51
N ASN A 222 -11.73 27.97 -18.32
CA ASN A 222 -11.67 27.74 -19.75
C ASN A 222 -10.69 26.59 -20.02
N ILE A 223 -11.23 25.42 -20.30
CA ILE A 223 -10.47 24.19 -20.51
C ILE A 223 -11.16 23.36 -21.59
N ASP A 224 -10.40 22.87 -22.54
CA ASP A 224 -10.92 22.05 -23.63
C ASP A 224 -11.07 20.58 -23.24
N ASN A 225 -11.77 19.80 -24.07
CA ASN A 225 -12.00 18.38 -23.79
C ASN A 225 -10.72 17.54 -23.86
N GLU A 226 -9.77 17.92 -24.71
CA GLU A 226 -8.52 17.20 -24.85
C GLU A 226 -7.66 17.33 -23.59
N THR A 227 -7.55 18.53 -23.05
CA THR A 227 -6.86 18.80 -21.78
C THR A 227 -7.56 18.09 -20.60
N LEU A 228 -8.90 18.05 -20.57
CA LEU A 228 -9.63 17.29 -19.55
C LEU A 228 -9.36 15.78 -19.63
N ASN A 229 -9.33 15.21 -20.85
CA ASN A 229 -8.96 13.81 -21.05
C ASN A 229 -7.51 13.55 -20.60
N PHE A 230 -6.62 14.48 -20.87
CA PHE A 230 -5.23 14.38 -20.45
C PHE A 230 -5.09 14.41 -18.93
N ILE A 231 -5.75 15.34 -18.23
CA ILE A 231 -5.80 15.35 -16.75
C ILE A 231 -6.42 14.04 -16.22
N ALA A 232 -7.45 13.50 -16.88
CA ALA A 232 -8.06 12.23 -16.49
C ALA A 232 -7.09 11.06 -16.62
N SER A 233 -6.25 11.04 -17.65
CA SER A 233 -5.22 10.00 -17.82
C SER A 233 -4.16 10.03 -16.71
N LEU A 234 -3.81 11.22 -16.22
CA LEU A 234 -2.85 11.42 -15.14
C LEU A 234 -3.39 11.05 -13.76
N SER A 235 -4.71 10.96 -13.60
CA SER A 235 -5.34 10.75 -12.28
C SER A 235 -5.47 9.28 -11.87
N ASP A 236 -4.94 8.33 -12.63
CA ASP A 236 -4.99 6.87 -12.38
C ASP A 236 -6.37 6.35 -11.97
N GLY A 237 -7.43 6.90 -12.54
CA GLY A 237 -8.81 6.54 -12.22
C GLY A 237 -9.32 7.08 -10.89
N SER A 238 -8.61 8.00 -10.22
CA SER A 238 -8.99 8.61 -8.95
C SER A 238 -9.63 9.99 -9.15
N PHE A 239 -10.89 10.14 -8.77
CA PHE A 239 -11.56 11.46 -8.78
C PHE A 239 -10.85 12.49 -7.90
N ARG A 240 -10.31 12.05 -6.74
CA ARG A 240 -9.64 12.95 -5.79
C ARG A 240 -8.35 13.51 -6.36
N ASP A 241 -7.57 12.67 -7.01
CA ASP A 241 -6.27 13.08 -7.53
C ASP A 241 -6.45 13.91 -8.80
N GLY A 242 -7.35 13.54 -9.71
CA GLY A 242 -7.69 14.37 -10.87
C GLY A 242 -8.25 15.74 -10.50
N VAL A 243 -9.11 15.83 -9.47
CA VAL A 243 -9.60 17.12 -8.98
C VAL A 243 -8.50 17.95 -8.36
N LYS A 244 -7.50 17.35 -7.70
CA LYS A 244 -6.33 18.08 -7.21
C LYS A 244 -5.48 18.65 -8.34
N ILE A 245 -5.25 17.86 -9.40
CA ILE A 245 -4.55 18.33 -10.60
C ILE A 245 -5.28 19.55 -11.18
N LEU A 246 -6.61 19.43 -11.34
CA LEU A 246 -7.43 20.54 -11.86
C LEU A 246 -7.36 21.78 -10.95
N GLU A 247 -7.39 21.60 -9.64
CA GLU A 247 -7.27 22.69 -8.65
C GLU A 247 -5.91 23.37 -8.75
N GLU A 248 -4.84 22.60 -8.83
CA GLU A 248 -3.47 23.09 -8.98
C GLU A 248 -3.34 23.90 -10.27
N MET A 249 -3.81 23.38 -11.40
CA MET A 249 -3.79 24.11 -12.66
C MET A 249 -4.60 25.41 -12.59
N ALA A 250 -5.73 25.42 -11.90
CA ALA A 250 -6.54 26.61 -11.69
C ALA A 250 -5.82 27.73 -10.90
N THR A 251 -4.76 27.40 -10.14
CA THR A 251 -3.94 28.44 -9.46
C THR A 251 -3.07 29.25 -10.42
N TYR A 252 -2.72 28.68 -11.57
CA TYR A 252 -1.90 29.36 -12.59
C TYR A 252 -2.74 30.25 -13.52
N GLY A 253 -4.05 30.06 -13.58
CA GLY A 253 -4.94 30.88 -14.37
C GLY A 253 -6.30 30.24 -14.64
N LYS A 254 -7.20 31.01 -15.27
CA LYS A 254 -8.52 30.50 -15.64
C LYS A 254 -8.53 29.73 -16.97
N THR A 255 -7.54 29.93 -17.80
CA THR A 255 -7.36 29.18 -19.05
C THR A 255 -6.30 28.12 -18.83
N ILE A 256 -6.71 26.86 -18.92
CA ILE A 256 -5.84 25.70 -18.71
C ILE A 256 -5.68 25.01 -20.05
N THR A 257 -4.46 25.01 -20.58
CA THR A 257 -4.09 24.33 -21.82
C THR A 257 -3.32 23.05 -21.52
N ARG A 258 -3.26 22.15 -22.50
CA ARG A 258 -2.51 20.89 -22.38
C ARG A 258 -1.02 21.15 -22.14
N GLU A 259 -0.46 22.15 -22.85
CA GLU A 259 0.96 22.53 -22.73
C GLU A 259 1.30 22.98 -21.31
N LEU A 260 0.40 23.73 -20.65
CA LEU A 260 0.56 24.15 -19.27
C LEU A 260 0.63 22.94 -18.32
N VAL A 261 -0.25 21.95 -18.51
CA VAL A 261 -0.25 20.73 -17.70
C VAL A 261 1.03 19.91 -17.94
N GLU A 262 1.43 19.73 -19.19
CA GLU A 262 2.66 19.01 -19.56
C GLU A 262 3.92 19.69 -18.99
N GLU A 263 3.98 21.02 -19.01
CA GLU A 263 5.08 21.79 -18.42
C GLU A 263 5.16 21.64 -16.91
N LYS A 264 4.04 21.80 -16.21
CA LYS A 264 4.00 21.77 -14.74
C LYS A 264 4.26 20.37 -14.16
N TYR A 265 3.79 19.35 -14.85
CA TYR A 265 4.03 17.95 -14.46
C TYR A 265 5.32 17.38 -15.08
N GLN A 266 6.09 18.18 -15.82
CA GLN A 266 7.35 17.79 -16.48
C GLN A 266 7.23 16.50 -17.31
N ILE A 267 6.05 16.26 -17.90
CA ILE A 267 5.70 14.98 -18.53
C ILE A 267 6.55 14.74 -19.77
N ARG A 268 6.80 15.78 -20.58
CA ARG A 268 7.68 15.66 -21.75
C ARG A 268 9.09 15.30 -21.35
N GLN A 269 9.64 16.01 -20.35
CA GLN A 269 10.99 15.74 -19.85
C GLN A 269 11.11 14.31 -19.31
N LEU A 270 10.11 13.82 -18.57
CA LEU A 270 10.08 12.46 -18.05
C LEU A 270 9.99 11.43 -19.18
N ALA A 271 9.16 11.65 -20.20
CA ALA A 271 9.04 10.77 -21.36
C ALA A 271 10.36 10.67 -22.16
N ASP A 272 11.05 11.80 -22.35
CA ASP A 272 12.37 11.83 -22.98
C ASP A 272 13.40 11.07 -22.14
N GLN A 273 13.42 11.25 -20.81
CA GLN A 273 14.31 10.54 -19.89
C GLN A 273 14.04 9.03 -19.86
N ILE A 274 12.77 8.61 -19.93
CA ILE A 274 12.40 7.18 -20.03
C ILE A 274 12.90 6.61 -21.35
N SER A 275 12.73 7.34 -22.44
CA SER A 275 13.22 6.92 -23.76
C SER A 275 14.75 6.81 -23.80
N GLU A 276 15.48 7.77 -23.23
CA GLU A 276 16.94 7.72 -23.07
C GLU A 276 17.37 6.52 -22.22
N MET A 277 16.66 6.24 -21.12
CA MET A 277 16.95 5.07 -20.26
C MET A 277 16.72 3.76 -21.01
N ILE A 278 15.62 3.60 -21.74
CA ILE A 278 15.34 2.41 -22.56
C ILE A 278 16.42 2.23 -23.63
N GLU A 279 16.86 3.31 -24.26
CA GLU A 279 17.94 3.25 -25.24
C GLU A 279 19.26 2.81 -24.64
N SER A 280 19.65 3.36 -23.49
CA SER A 280 20.83 2.96 -22.71
C SER A 280 20.77 1.47 -22.31
N LEU A 281 19.61 1.03 -21.79
CA LEU A 281 19.38 -0.38 -21.43
C LEU A 281 19.43 -1.31 -22.66
N SER A 282 18.93 -0.88 -23.81
CA SER A 282 19.00 -1.66 -25.04
C SER A 282 20.43 -1.84 -25.56
N LYS A 283 21.28 -0.82 -25.37
CA LYS A 283 22.72 -0.87 -25.68
C LYS A 283 23.52 -1.60 -24.61
N ARG A 284 22.92 -1.89 -23.43
CA ARG A 284 23.59 -2.43 -22.23
C ARG A 284 24.77 -1.56 -21.75
N ASP A 285 24.64 -0.25 -21.93
CA ASP A 285 25.63 0.71 -21.46
C ASP A 285 25.34 1.12 -20.02
N ALA A 286 25.99 0.41 -19.08
CA ALA A 286 25.85 0.70 -17.66
C ALA A 286 26.29 2.13 -17.31
N LYS A 287 27.32 2.66 -17.99
CA LYS A 287 27.83 4.00 -17.69
C LYS A 287 26.82 5.08 -18.04
N GLU A 288 26.22 5.00 -19.22
CA GLU A 288 25.19 5.94 -19.67
C GLU A 288 23.96 5.85 -18.76
N GLY A 289 23.49 4.62 -18.44
CA GLY A 289 22.36 4.38 -17.54
C GLY A 289 22.58 4.94 -16.12
N LEU A 290 23.77 4.73 -15.53
CA LEU A 290 24.11 5.27 -14.21
C LEU A 290 24.20 6.80 -14.20
N GLN A 291 24.73 7.40 -15.26
CA GLN A 291 24.75 8.87 -15.40
C GLN A 291 23.36 9.46 -15.50
N LEU A 292 22.45 8.81 -16.24
CA LEU A 292 21.05 9.19 -16.30
C LEU A 292 20.35 9.06 -14.93
N ALA A 293 20.59 7.96 -14.20
CA ALA A 293 20.05 7.77 -12.86
C ALA A 293 20.48 8.87 -11.89
N SER A 294 21.77 9.26 -11.91
CA SER A 294 22.27 10.38 -11.11
C SER A 294 21.61 11.71 -11.50
N LYS A 295 21.51 12.00 -12.81
CA LYS A 295 20.87 13.21 -13.33
C LYS A 295 19.40 13.33 -12.91
N LEU A 296 18.66 12.21 -12.88
CA LEU A 296 17.26 12.16 -12.41
C LEU A 296 17.14 12.59 -10.95
N VAL A 297 18.04 12.12 -10.10
CA VAL A 297 18.08 12.49 -8.67
C VAL A 297 18.42 13.96 -8.48
N ASP A 298 19.42 14.48 -9.21
CA ASP A 298 19.82 15.88 -9.16
C ASP A 298 18.68 16.83 -9.60
N GLN A 299 17.82 16.37 -10.49
CA GLN A 299 16.61 17.06 -10.93
C GLN A 299 15.41 16.89 -9.97
N GLY A 300 15.54 16.09 -8.93
CA GLY A 300 14.48 15.86 -7.94
C GLY A 300 13.33 14.99 -8.44
N VAL A 301 13.55 14.15 -9.46
CA VAL A 301 12.55 13.22 -9.97
C VAL A 301 12.26 12.14 -8.93
N ASP A 302 10.99 11.87 -8.66
CA ASP A 302 10.59 10.75 -7.80
C ASP A 302 10.97 9.41 -8.47
N MET A 303 11.97 8.74 -7.91
CA MET A 303 12.51 7.48 -8.44
C MET A 303 11.48 6.37 -8.47
N LYS A 304 10.51 6.38 -7.54
CA LYS A 304 9.42 5.42 -7.53
C LYS A 304 8.51 5.63 -8.73
N TYR A 305 8.09 6.87 -8.95
CA TYR A 305 7.26 7.24 -10.10
C TYR A 305 7.98 6.98 -11.43
N PHE A 306 9.27 7.32 -11.51
CA PHE A 306 10.10 7.03 -12.68
C PHE A 306 10.12 5.55 -13.02
N LEU A 307 10.39 4.67 -12.03
CA LEU A 307 10.40 3.22 -12.23
C LEU A 307 9.02 2.67 -12.63
N GLU A 308 7.93 3.16 -12.03
CA GLU A 308 6.57 2.78 -12.40
C GLU A 308 6.29 3.11 -13.87
N GLN A 309 6.69 4.29 -14.34
CA GLN A 309 6.52 4.69 -15.75
C GLN A 309 7.42 3.90 -16.69
N LEU A 310 8.69 3.66 -16.32
CA LEU A 310 9.62 2.86 -17.10
C LEU A 310 9.12 1.41 -17.29
N ILE A 311 8.65 0.78 -16.22
CA ILE A 311 8.05 -0.56 -16.26
C ILE A 311 6.79 -0.56 -17.13
N SER A 312 5.95 0.46 -17.01
CA SER A 312 4.74 0.61 -17.83
C SER A 312 5.05 0.71 -19.32
N GLU A 313 6.07 1.46 -19.70
CA GLU A 313 6.49 1.63 -21.10
C GLU A 313 7.05 0.30 -21.65
N LEU A 314 7.91 -0.39 -20.90
CA LEU A 314 8.41 -1.72 -21.30
C LEU A 314 7.28 -2.74 -21.42
N HIS A 315 6.27 -2.69 -20.57
CA HIS A 315 5.09 -3.55 -20.65
C HIS A 315 4.27 -3.24 -21.93
N GLN A 316 4.10 -1.97 -22.29
CA GLN A 316 3.46 -1.60 -23.56
C GLN A 316 4.23 -2.13 -24.76
N MET A 317 5.56 -2.00 -24.74
CA MET A 317 6.43 -2.57 -25.78
C MET A 317 6.26 -4.08 -25.89
N LEU A 318 6.21 -4.80 -24.77
CA LEU A 318 5.96 -6.24 -24.74
C LEU A 318 4.61 -6.62 -25.38
N LEU A 319 3.54 -5.87 -25.08
CA LEU A 319 2.22 -6.12 -25.66
C LEU A 319 2.17 -5.87 -27.18
N VAL A 320 2.90 -4.87 -27.66
CA VAL A 320 3.03 -4.58 -29.09
C VAL A 320 3.79 -5.71 -29.81
N GLU A 321 4.90 -6.19 -29.23
CA GLU A 321 5.69 -7.29 -29.81
C GLU A 321 4.92 -8.62 -29.85
N ILE A 322 4.06 -8.89 -28.84
CA ILE A 322 3.19 -10.09 -28.81
C ILE A 322 1.99 -9.95 -29.77
N GLY A 323 1.73 -8.74 -30.31
CA GLY A 323 0.62 -8.52 -31.24
C GLY A 323 -0.75 -8.35 -30.58
N VAL A 324 -0.81 -7.98 -29.32
CA VAL A 324 -2.06 -7.61 -28.65
C VAL A 324 -2.52 -6.24 -29.18
N ASN A 325 -3.41 -6.27 -30.16
CA ASN A 325 -3.99 -5.10 -30.79
C ASN A 325 -4.89 -4.34 -29.81
N GLY A 326 -4.58 -3.07 -29.54
CA GLY A 326 -5.43 -2.16 -28.75
C GLY A 326 -4.69 -1.03 -28.07
N SER A 327 -3.36 -1.03 -28.07
CA SER A 327 -2.60 0.10 -27.55
C SER A 327 -2.59 1.26 -28.55
N PRO A 328 -2.84 2.52 -28.12
CA PRO A 328 -2.68 3.65 -29.01
C PRO A 328 -1.24 3.62 -29.56
N LYS A 329 -1.10 3.80 -30.85
CA LYS A 329 0.20 3.99 -31.51
C LYS A 329 0.87 5.23 -30.91
N LEU A 330 1.54 5.06 -29.77
CA LEU A 330 2.72 5.87 -29.52
C LEU A 330 3.73 5.45 -30.60
N GLU A 331 4.38 6.40 -31.21
CA GLU A 331 5.52 6.16 -32.09
C GLU A 331 6.61 5.46 -31.26
N VAL A 332 6.44 4.14 -31.06
CA VAL A 332 7.43 3.31 -30.40
C VAL A 332 8.63 3.32 -31.34
N ARG A 333 9.62 4.15 -31.02
CA ARG A 333 10.95 4.04 -31.62
C ARG A 333 11.34 2.59 -31.44
N SER A 334 11.49 1.88 -32.56
CA SER A 334 11.78 0.44 -32.63
C SER A 334 12.97 0.13 -31.71
N SER A 335 12.68 -0.31 -30.51
CA SER A 335 13.73 -0.80 -29.59
C SER A 335 14.25 -2.12 -30.13
N LYS A 336 15.55 -2.29 -30.08
CA LYS A 336 16.23 -3.54 -30.50
C LYS A 336 16.12 -4.66 -29.45
N LEU A 337 15.22 -4.51 -28.42
CA LEU A 337 15.02 -5.48 -27.36
C LEU A 337 14.05 -6.56 -27.81
N GLY A 338 14.46 -7.84 -27.70
CA GLY A 338 13.60 -8.98 -27.94
C GLY A 338 12.63 -9.24 -26.77
N ILE A 339 11.58 -10.04 -27.02
CA ILE A 339 10.54 -10.37 -26.01
C ILE A 339 11.16 -10.88 -24.70
N GLU A 340 12.12 -11.82 -24.76
CA GLU A 340 12.76 -12.37 -23.58
C GLU A 340 13.60 -11.32 -22.83
N GLU A 341 14.27 -10.43 -23.56
CA GLU A 341 15.05 -9.33 -22.95
C GLU A 341 14.14 -8.32 -22.24
N ILE A 342 12.98 -7.97 -22.82
CA ILE A 342 11.99 -7.10 -22.19
C ILE A 342 11.45 -7.75 -20.91
N LYS A 343 11.16 -9.05 -20.95
CA LYS A 343 10.65 -9.80 -19.80
C LYS A 343 11.65 -9.82 -18.64
N GLU A 344 12.92 -10.19 -18.91
CA GLU A 344 14.00 -10.18 -17.91
C GLU A 344 14.18 -8.78 -17.32
N LEU A 345 14.13 -7.73 -18.14
CA LEU A 345 14.29 -6.35 -17.71
C LEU A 345 13.12 -5.89 -16.83
N VAL A 346 11.89 -6.25 -17.17
CA VAL A 346 10.69 -5.95 -16.36
C VAL A 346 10.77 -6.65 -14.99
N GLU A 347 11.22 -7.91 -14.94
CA GLU A 347 11.42 -8.64 -13.68
C GLU A 347 12.47 -7.95 -12.80
N LEU A 348 13.59 -7.55 -13.38
CA LEU A 348 14.69 -6.87 -12.70
C LEU A 348 14.23 -5.50 -12.12
N LEU A 349 13.58 -4.69 -12.94
CA LEU A 349 13.08 -3.38 -12.53
C LEU A 349 11.94 -3.48 -11.50
N THR A 350 11.10 -4.51 -11.59
CA THR A 350 10.05 -4.78 -10.59
C THR A 350 10.67 -5.11 -9.21
N ARG A 351 11.78 -5.86 -9.19
CA ARG A 351 12.56 -6.11 -7.97
C ARG A 351 13.13 -4.81 -7.41
N ALA A 352 13.77 -4.01 -8.27
CA ALA A 352 14.31 -2.69 -7.88
C ALA A 352 13.21 -1.77 -7.32
N HIS A 353 12.01 -1.75 -7.92
CA HIS A 353 10.88 -0.99 -7.42
C HIS A 353 10.43 -1.45 -6.01
N ALA A 354 10.39 -2.75 -5.76
CA ALA A 354 10.05 -3.29 -4.43
C ALA A 354 11.08 -2.92 -3.35
N GLU A 355 12.37 -2.84 -3.72
CA GLU A 355 13.48 -2.49 -2.84
C GLU A 355 13.54 -1.01 -2.49
N LEU A 356 12.96 -0.11 -3.30
CA LEU A 356 12.89 1.34 -3.02
C LEU A 356 12.37 1.66 -1.63
N LYS A 357 11.44 0.85 -1.12
CA LYS A 357 10.85 1.03 0.21
C LYS A 357 11.87 0.97 1.35
N TYR A 358 12.97 0.27 1.14
CA TYR A 358 14.00 0.02 2.15
C TYR A 358 15.37 0.62 1.77
N ALA A 359 15.45 1.28 0.62
CA ALA A 359 16.68 1.84 0.11
C ALA A 359 17.14 3.05 0.92
N VAL A 360 18.43 3.12 1.22
CA VAL A 360 19.06 4.27 1.88
C VAL A 360 19.22 5.44 0.92
N LEU A 361 19.54 5.14 -0.34
CA LEU A 361 19.62 6.09 -1.44
C LEU A 361 18.51 5.77 -2.44
N PRO A 362 17.65 6.74 -2.82
CA PRO A 362 16.51 6.47 -3.70
C PRO A 362 16.89 5.86 -5.06
N GLN A 363 18.06 6.21 -5.60
CA GLN A 363 18.55 5.72 -6.89
C GLN A 363 19.19 4.34 -6.84
N LEU A 364 19.66 3.90 -5.66
CA LEU A 364 20.49 2.69 -5.53
C LEU A 364 19.85 1.42 -6.12
N PRO A 365 18.56 1.12 -5.90
CA PRO A 365 17.94 -0.05 -6.51
C PRO A 365 17.95 -0.02 -8.04
N LEU A 366 17.73 1.16 -8.66
CA LEU A 366 17.81 1.32 -10.10
C LEU A 366 19.25 1.15 -10.61
N GLU A 367 20.22 1.75 -9.92
CA GLU A 367 21.65 1.65 -10.27
C GLU A 367 22.13 0.19 -10.24
N LEU A 368 21.72 -0.57 -9.22
CA LEU A 368 22.03 -2.00 -9.12
C LEU A 368 21.39 -2.81 -10.26
N ALA A 369 20.13 -2.51 -10.60
CA ALA A 369 19.44 -3.15 -11.71
C ALA A 369 20.14 -2.87 -13.06
N ILE A 370 20.59 -1.63 -13.30
CA ILE A 370 21.33 -1.27 -14.51
C ILE A 370 22.65 -2.05 -14.62
N VAL A 371 23.40 -2.17 -13.52
CA VAL A 371 24.65 -2.91 -13.47
C VAL A 371 24.40 -4.40 -13.72
N GLU A 372 23.46 -5.02 -13.00
CA GLU A 372 23.09 -6.43 -13.15
C GLU A 372 22.68 -6.72 -14.61
N TRP A 373 21.83 -5.87 -15.20
CA TRP A 373 21.41 -5.98 -16.60
C TRP A 373 22.58 -5.93 -17.61
N SER A 374 23.56 -5.06 -17.37
CA SER A 374 24.73 -4.93 -18.24
C SER A 374 25.68 -6.13 -18.17
N GLU A 375 25.69 -6.87 -17.04
CA GLU A 375 26.58 -8.01 -16.79
C GLU A 375 26.01 -9.34 -17.29
N ILE A 376 24.69 -9.52 -17.38
CA ILE A 376 24.04 -10.78 -17.75
C ILE A 376 24.58 -11.34 -19.07
N LYS A 377 24.78 -10.51 -20.10
CA LYS A 377 25.37 -10.95 -21.38
C LYS A 377 26.88 -11.19 -21.37
N LYS A 378 27.62 -10.55 -20.47
CA LYS A 378 29.08 -10.77 -20.36
C LYS A 378 29.41 -12.19 -19.87
N VAL A 379 28.55 -12.76 -19.04
CA VAL A 379 28.69 -14.14 -18.55
C VAL A 379 28.34 -15.15 -19.65
N VAL A 380 27.33 -14.91 -20.47
CA VAL A 380 26.94 -15.81 -21.57
C VAL A 380 28.00 -15.83 -22.70
N LEU A 381 28.74 -14.73 -22.91
CA LEU A 381 29.83 -14.65 -23.90
C LEU A 381 31.16 -15.22 -23.39
N ARG A 382 31.27 -15.55 -22.09
CA ARG A 382 32.49 -16.09 -21.47
C ARG A 382 32.54 -17.61 -21.29
N SER A 383 31.61 -18.37 -21.87
CA SER A 383 31.68 -19.84 -21.86
C SER A 383 31.36 -20.42 -23.25
N PRO A 384 31.97 -21.51 -23.75
CA PRO A 384 33.29 -22.02 -23.41
C PRO A 384 34.13 -22.28 -24.70
N ARG A 385 35.25 -21.62 -24.86
CA ARG A 385 36.29 -22.09 -25.80
C ARG A 385 37.62 -22.19 -25.06
N GLN A 386 37.78 -23.23 -24.23
CA GLN A 386 39.09 -23.70 -23.77
C GLN A 386 38.95 -24.96 -22.92
N PHE A 387 38.43 -26.04 -23.50
CA PHE A 387 38.70 -27.41 -23.06
C PHE A 387 38.74 -28.38 -24.25
N ASP A 388 39.54 -28.07 -25.26
CA ASP A 388 39.93 -29.05 -26.26
C ASP A 388 41.45 -28.95 -26.39
N ASN A 389 42.17 -29.68 -25.56
CA ASN A 389 43.50 -30.21 -25.78
C ASN A 389 44.06 -30.81 -24.49
N VAL A 390 43.55 -31.96 -24.06
CA VAL A 390 44.31 -32.94 -23.29
C VAL A 390 44.02 -34.32 -23.84
N ALA A 391 45.00 -34.81 -24.50
CA ALA A 391 45.38 -36.17 -24.87
C ALA A 391 44.33 -37.30 -24.76
N ARG A 392 44.05 -37.90 -25.94
CA ARG A 392 43.46 -39.24 -26.11
C ARG A 392 44.43 -40.29 -25.59
N GLY A 393 44.07 -41.02 -24.55
CA GLY A 393 44.59 -42.32 -24.19
C GLY A 393 43.59 -43.44 -24.55
N PRO A 394 44.02 -44.69 -24.78
CA PRO A 394 43.30 -45.64 -25.58
C PRO A 394 42.11 -46.30 -24.89
N VAL A 395 41.07 -46.54 -25.71
CA VAL A 395 39.82 -47.22 -25.40
C VAL A 395 40.07 -48.68 -25.05
N THR A 396 39.63 -49.14 -23.89
CA THR A 396 39.37 -50.55 -23.58
C THR A 396 37.87 -50.81 -23.56
N THR A 397 37.43 -51.63 -24.48
CA THR A 397 36.08 -52.14 -24.65
C THR A 397 35.76 -53.18 -23.57
N PHE A 398 34.55 -53.07 -22.96
CA PHE A 398 33.87 -54.16 -22.26
C PHE A 398 32.46 -54.37 -22.83
N PRO A 399 32.01 -55.65 -22.87
CA PRO A 399 30.81 -56.05 -23.58
C PRO A 399 29.51 -55.89 -22.77
N PRO A 400 28.33 -56.01 -23.42
CA PRO A 400 27.03 -55.70 -22.80
C PRO A 400 26.51 -56.88 -21.97
N ALA A 401 25.85 -56.59 -20.85
CA ALA A 401 25.10 -57.58 -20.10
C ALA A 401 23.60 -57.22 -20.04
N HIS A 402 22.83 -58.27 -20.14
CA HIS A 402 21.41 -58.43 -20.35
C HIS A 402 20.50 -57.83 -19.28
N SER A 403 19.29 -57.52 -19.78
CA SER A 403 18.02 -57.30 -19.05
C SER A 403 17.69 -58.45 -18.08
N VAL A 404 17.10 -58.17 -16.92
CA VAL A 404 15.97 -58.92 -16.29
C VAL A 404 15.33 -58.11 -15.16
N ASN A 405 14.11 -57.92 -15.26
CA ASN A 405 12.86 -57.85 -14.51
C ASN A 405 12.81 -57.77 -12.97
N SER A 406 11.95 -56.84 -12.54
CA SER A 406 10.94 -56.91 -11.46
C SER A 406 11.31 -57.34 -10.04
N GLY A 407 10.84 -56.55 -9.08
CA GLY A 407 10.41 -57.05 -7.75
C GLY A 407 10.72 -56.16 -6.54
N GLN A 408 9.69 -55.55 -6.07
CA GLN A 408 9.29 -55.19 -4.69
C GLN A 408 10.31 -55.18 -3.54
N ALA A 409 10.19 -54.12 -2.76
CA ALA A 409 10.02 -54.05 -1.31
C ALA A 409 11.21 -53.67 -0.42
N SER A 410 10.86 -52.78 0.48
CA SER A 410 11.28 -52.59 1.88
C SER A 410 12.51 -51.78 2.25
N ALA A 411 12.20 -50.90 3.19
CA ALA A 411 13.03 -49.97 3.91
C ALA A 411 14.21 -50.62 4.67
N GLN A 412 15.38 -49.94 4.64
CA GLN A 412 16.27 -49.96 5.80
C GLN A 412 17.20 -48.76 5.84
N LYS A 413 17.37 -48.25 7.05
CA LYS A 413 18.20 -47.13 7.49
C LYS A 413 19.68 -47.36 7.11
N ALA A 414 20.35 -46.33 6.64
CA ALA A 414 21.81 -46.31 6.58
C ALA A 414 22.37 -45.14 7.40
N VAL A 415 23.26 -45.53 8.32
CA VAL A 415 24.05 -44.74 9.26
C VAL A 415 25.27 -44.19 8.52
N TYR A 416 25.58 -42.92 8.72
CA TYR A 416 26.82 -42.30 8.23
C TYR A 416 27.92 -42.39 9.30
N PRO A 417 29.17 -42.70 8.96
CA PRO A 417 30.30 -42.56 9.88
C PRO A 417 31.05 -41.23 9.69
N GLU A 418 31.48 -40.67 10.81
CA GLU A 418 32.39 -39.51 10.90
C GLU A 418 33.81 -39.82 10.38
N PRO A 419 34.57 -38.82 9.94
CA PRO A 419 36.04 -38.93 9.84
C PRO A 419 36.74 -38.14 10.93
N SER A 420 37.72 -38.85 11.50
CA SER A 420 38.64 -38.50 12.56
C SER A 420 39.65 -37.42 12.21
N ARG A 421 40.10 -36.74 13.28
CA ARG A 421 41.19 -35.78 13.45
C ARG A 421 42.53 -36.24 12.89
N ARG A 422 43.29 -35.31 12.31
CA ARG A 422 44.74 -35.27 12.45
C ARG A 422 45.26 -33.85 12.65
N VAL A 423 46.07 -33.74 13.67
CA VAL A 423 46.85 -32.59 14.17
C VAL A 423 48.12 -32.43 13.35
N GLY A 424 48.54 -31.22 13.08
CA GLY A 424 49.85 -30.90 12.54
C GLY A 424 50.21 -29.43 12.82
N ASN A 425 51.06 -29.25 13.86
CA ASN A 425 51.75 -27.99 14.19
C ASN A 425 52.76 -27.59 13.12
N LEU A 426 52.88 -26.29 12.85
CA LEU A 426 54.22 -25.66 12.73
C LEU A 426 54.13 -24.13 12.87
N SER A 427 55.02 -23.64 13.69
CA SER A 427 55.29 -22.29 14.15
C SER A 427 55.96 -21.41 13.08
N SER A 428 55.78 -20.11 13.03
CA SER A 428 56.75 -19.08 13.40
C SER A 428 56.43 -17.67 12.89
N ARG A 429 56.66 -16.76 13.83
CA ARG A 429 57.13 -15.36 13.75
C ARG A 429 56.19 -14.24 13.29
N ALA A 430 55.99 -13.42 14.28
CA ALA A 430 55.32 -12.12 14.33
C ALA A 430 56.15 -10.98 13.74
N THR A 431 55.47 -9.96 13.24
CA THR A 431 55.72 -8.53 13.54
C THR A 431 54.44 -7.73 13.42
N PRO A 432 54.29 -6.64 14.17
CA PRO A 432 52.96 -6.08 14.51
C PRO A 432 52.57 -4.88 13.63
N ARG A 433 51.28 -4.77 13.33
CA ARG A 433 50.68 -3.50 12.90
C ARG A 433 49.22 -3.38 13.38
N SER A 434 49.06 -2.37 14.22
CA SER A 434 47.85 -1.58 14.52
C SER A 434 46.51 -2.32 14.62
N GLU A 435 46.05 -2.43 15.85
CA GLU A 435 44.74 -2.86 16.29
C GLU A 435 43.65 -1.91 15.79
N HIS A 436 42.77 -2.45 14.95
CA HIS A 436 41.38 -1.99 14.87
C HIS A 436 40.55 -3.19 15.35
N ASN A 437 39.89 -3.00 16.49
CA ASN A 437 39.00 -3.94 17.16
C ASN A 437 37.98 -4.56 16.20
N LYS A 438 38.25 -5.75 15.69
CA LYS A 438 37.26 -6.69 15.16
C LYS A 438 36.96 -7.70 16.25
N ALA A 439 35.73 -7.73 16.74
CA ALA A 439 35.25 -8.75 17.66
C ALA A 439 35.55 -10.17 17.12
N PRO A 440 35.92 -11.15 17.97
CA PRO A 440 36.22 -12.52 17.56
C PRO A 440 34.98 -13.14 16.84
N ARG A 441 35.20 -13.99 15.82
CA ARG A 441 34.15 -14.67 15.07
C ARG A 441 33.11 -15.38 15.96
N ALA A 442 33.53 -15.96 17.06
CA ALA A 442 32.63 -16.62 18.05
C ALA A 442 31.58 -15.67 18.70
N THR A 443 31.87 -14.38 18.83
CA THR A 443 30.92 -13.40 19.39
C THR A 443 29.90 -12.93 18.37
N LEU A 444 30.23 -12.95 17.08
CA LEU A 444 29.28 -12.58 16.00
C LEU A 444 28.24 -13.69 15.78
N ASP A 445 28.68 -14.95 15.85
CA ASP A 445 27.77 -16.11 15.71
C ASP A 445 26.77 -16.16 16.89
N PHE A 446 27.25 -15.92 18.11
CA PHE A 446 26.37 -15.82 19.29
C PHE A 446 25.33 -14.72 19.16
N TRP A 447 25.69 -13.53 18.66
CA TRP A 447 24.75 -12.42 18.49
C TRP A 447 23.64 -12.71 17.47
N GLN A 448 24.00 -13.35 16.36
CA GLN A 448 23.03 -13.78 15.35
C GLN A 448 22.08 -14.86 15.88
N GLU A 449 22.59 -15.81 16.64
CA GLU A 449 21.81 -16.86 17.25
C GLU A 449 20.83 -16.29 18.30
N LEU A 450 21.29 -15.33 19.13
CA LEU A 450 20.45 -14.63 20.09
C LEU A 450 19.27 -13.94 19.39
N ILE A 451 19.51 -13.16 18.34
CA ILE A 451 18.46 -12.48 17.60
C ILE A 451 17.46 -13.48 17.00
N ASN A 452 17.95 -14.59 16.45
CA ASN A 452 17.11 -15.61 15.84
C ASN A 452 16.25 -16.36 16.87
N LYS A 453 16.80 -16.72 18.03
CA LYS A 453 16.05 -17.35 19.11
C LYS A 453 15.04 -16.39 19.77
N VAL A 454 15.42 -15.13 20.03
CA VAL A 454 14.50 -14.11 20.56
C VAL A 454 13.33 -13.88 19.62
N LYS A 455 13.54 -14.02 18.31
CA LYS A 455 12.46 -13.90 17.31
C LYS A 455 11.33 -14.92 17.53
N SER A 456 11.63 -16.13 17.97
CA SER A 456 10.62 -17.16 18.26
C SER A 456 9.78 -16.82 19.50
N TYR A 457 10.31 -16.06 20.45
CA TYR A 457 9.58 -15.59 21.64
C TYR A 457 8.85 -14.27 21.39
N ASN A 458 9.49 -13.30 20.70
CA ASN A 458 8.90 -12.00 20.45
C ASN A 458 9.54 -11.29 19.23
N HIS A 459 8.78 -11.15 18.15
CA HIS A 459 9.23 -10.48 16.92
C HIS A 459 9.61 -9.00 17.12
N SER A 460 8.92 -8.29 18.03
CA SER A 460 9.18 -6.87 18.31
C SER A 460 10.53 -6.68 19.01
N ILE A 461 10.86 -7.53 19.99
CA ILE A 461 12.14 -7.49 20.71
C ILE A 461 13.29 -7.81 19.75
N ALA A 462 13.14 -8.82 18.90
CA ALA A 462 14.13 -9.15 17.88
C ALA A 462 14.36 -8.00 16.88
N GLY A 463 13.32 -7.23 16.57
CA GLY A 463 13.43 -6.01 15.75
C GLY A 463 14.27 -4.93 16.42
N VAL A 464 14.09 -4.71 17.72
CA VAL A 464 14.87 -3.75 18.50
C VAL A 464 16.33 -4.20 18.61
N LEU A 465 16.59 -5.49 18.86
CA LEU A 465 17.95 -6.05 18.95
C LEU A 465 18.74 -5.93 17.65
N ARG A 466 18.09 -5.98 16.48
CA ARG A 466 18.75 -5.72 15.17
C ARG A 466 19.29 -4.30 15.03
N GLY A 467 18.67 -3.34 15.72
CA GLY A 467 19.15 -1.95 15.78
C GLY A 467 20.24 -1.71 16.84
N CYS A 468 20.64 -2.74 17.56
CA CYS A 468 21.66 -2.70 18.60
C CYS A 468 22.92 -3.46 18.14
N SER A 469 24.03 -3.27 18.85
CA SER A 469 25.28 -4.00 18.63
C SER A 469 25.77 -4.65 19.92
N LEU A 470 26.44 -5.78 19.79
CA LEU A 470 27.10 -6.41 20.91
C LEU A 470 28.43 -5.69 21.18
N LYS A 471 28.55 -5.06 22.34
CA LYS A 471 29.77 -4.34 22.74
C LYS A 471 30.84 -5.29 23.32
N SER A 472 30.41 -6.18 24.20
CA SER A 472 31.27 -7.22 24.75
C SER A 472 30.44 -8.42 25.22
N TYR A 473 31.05 -9.60 25.13
CA TYR A 473 30.55 -10.85 25.69
C TYR A 473 31.66 -11.52 26.48
N ASP A 474 31.48 -11.57 27.77
CA ASP A 474 32.39 -12.29 28.69
C ASP A 474 31.55 -13.34 29.39
N ASN A 475 31.53 -14.53 28.91
CA ASN A 475 30.85 -15.76 29.39
C ASN A 475 29.92 -15.67 30.63
N LYS A 476 29.93 -14.56 31.38
CA LYS A 476 29.09 -14.24 32.53
C LYS A 476 28.21 -12.98 32.30
N LYS A 477 28.63 -12.12 31.38
CA LYS A 477 27.99 -10.83 31.16
C LYS A 477 27.96 -10.46 29.69
N ILE A 478 26.80 -9.98 29.22
CA ILE A 478 26.59 -9.46 27.86
C ILE A 478 26.34 -7.95 27.96
N ILE A 479 27.07 -7.16 27.20
CA ILE A 479 26.85 -5.73 27.09
C ILE A 479 26.32 -5.43 25.70
N ILE A 480 25.03 -5.01 25.64
CA ILE A 480 24.35 -4.60 24.42
C ILE A 480 24.43 -3.08 24.31
N GLU A 481 25.00 -2.58 23.21
CA GLU A 481 25.09 -1.15 22.95
C GLU A 481 24.02 -0.70 21.96
N THR A 482 23.34 0.41 22.27
CA THR A 482 22.34 1.03 21.38
C THR A 482 22.60 2.52 21.18
N ARG A 483 22.24 3.04 20.01
CA ARG A 483 22.34 4.48 19.68
C ARG A 483 21.09 5.26 20.12
N TYR A 484 19.99 4.57 20.39
CA TYR A 484 18.69 5.19 20.62
C TYR A 484 18.22 4.98 22.06
N LYS A 485 17.85 6.09 22.76
CA LYS A 485 17.34 6.04 24.13
C LYS A 485 16.08 5.16 24.25
N PHE A 486 15.18 5.22 23.26
CA PHE A 486 13.99 4.39 23.18
C PHE A 486 14.32 2.88 23.15
N HIS A 487 15.34 2.45 22.40
CA HIS A 487 15.76 1.04 22.38
C HIS A 487 16.27 0.59 23.76
N LYS A 488 17.01 1.46 24.47
CA LYS A 488 17.48 1.17 25.83
C LYS A 488 16.30 0.97 26.77
N GLU A 489 15.38 1.93 26.85
CA GLU A 489 14.21 1.87 27.71
C GLU A 489 13.35 0.62 27.42
N ARG A 490 13.18 0.26 26.15
CA ARG A 490 12.40 -0.91 25.73
C ARG A 490 13.06 -2.24 26.08
N LEU A 491 14.39 -2.32 26.02
CA LEU A 491 15.14 -3.52 26.41
C LEU A 491 15.26 -3.68 27.93
N GLU A 492 15.29 -2.59 28.69
CA GLU A 492 15.34 -2.56 30.16
C GLU A 492 13.98 -2.86 30.83
N GLU A 493 12.87 -2.93 30.07
CA GLU A 493 11.57 -3.38 30.60
C GLU A 493 11.70 -4.79 31.21
N LYS A 494 11.21 -4.99 32.44
CA LYS A 494 11.32 -6.26 33.18
C LYS A 494 10.92 -7.51 32.36
N LYS A 495 9.85 -7.41 31.57
CA LYS A 495 9.38 -8.52 30.72
C LYS A 495 10.33 -8.79 29.56
N THR A 496 10.88 -7.75 28.96
CA THR A 496 11.80 -7.83 27.82
C THR A 496 13.14 -8.38 28.28
N MET A 497 13.67 -7.86 29.39
CA MET A 497 14.94 -8.30 29.98
C MET A 497 14.88 -9.80 30.34
N SER A 498 13.81 -10.24 31.02
CA SER A 498 13.63 -11.66 31.39
C SER A 498 13.62 -12.61 30.16
N ILE A 499 13.06 -12.17 29.02
CA ILE A 499 13.09 -12.97 27.77
C ILE A 499 14.52 -13.04 27.22
N ILE A 500 15.25 -11.92 27.22
CA ILE A 500 16.62 -11.88 26.69
C ILE A 500 17.56 -12.72 27.56
N GLU A 501 17.48 -12.57 28.88
CA GLU A 501 18.27 -13.35 29.83
C GLU A 501 18.01 -14.86 29.68
N LYS A 502 16.74 -15.26 29.59
CA LYS A 502 16.37 -16.66 29.38
C LYS A 502 16.94 -17.23 28.09
N VAL A 503 16.87 -16.46 26.98
CA VAL A 503 17.43 -16.91 25.69
C VAL A 503 18.96 -16.92 25.73
N CYS A 504 19.59 -15.98 26.42
CA CYS A 504 21.04 -15.99 26.64
C CYS A 504 21.48 -17.21 27.46
N GLU A 505 20.74 -17.59 28.49
CA GLU A 505 20.96 -18.79 29.30
C GLU A 505 20.82 -20.07 28.47
N GLU A 506 19.82 -20.15 27.60
CA GLU A 506 19.61 -21.28 26.68
C GLU A 506 20.75 -21.44 25.63
N ILE A 507 21.40 -20.34 25.23
CA ILE A 507 22.50 -20.38 24.24
C ILE A 507 23.83 -20.64 24.93
N ALA A 508 24.05 -20.01 26.09
CA ALA A 508 25.32 -20.10 26.82
C ALA A 508 25.40 -21.32 27.77
N GLU A 509 24.28 -22.06 27.98
CA GLU A 509 24.09 -23.18 28.93
C GLU A 509 24.47 -22.79 30.37
N ARG A 510 24.34 -21.51 30.72
CA ARG A 510 24.66 -20.94 32.04
C ARG A 510 23.98 -19.57 32.19
N PRO A 511 23.74 -19.11 33.43
CA PRO A 511 23.17 -17.80 33.66
C PRO A 511 24.13 -16.71 33.21
N VAL A 512 23.61 -15.72 32.44
CA VAL A 512 24.34 -14.61 31.87
C VAL A 512 23.61 -13.31 32.20
N GLU A 513 24.32 -12.37 32.85
CA GLU A 513 23.82 -11.03 33.13
C GLU A 513 23.77 -10.20 31.83
N VAL A 514 22.61 -9.58 31.55
CA VAL A 514 22.44 -8.71 30.38
C VAL A 514 22.44 -7.24 30.80
N VAL A 515 23.30 -6.43 30.20
CA VAL A 515 23.38 -4.99 30.48
C VAL A 515 23.23 -4.20 29.17
N VAL A 516 22.34 -3.20 29.16
CA VAL A 516 22.10 -2.34 28.00
C VAL A 516 22.74 -0.97 28.24
N VAL A 517 23.62 -0.54 27.34
CA VAL A 517 24.29 0.77 27.43
C VAL A 517 23.97 1.64 26.23
N LEU A 518 23.87 2.95 26.48
CA LEU A 518 23.71 3.93 25.41
C LEU A 518 25.10 4.29 24.87
N ARG A 519 25.25 4.35 23.56
CA ARG A 519 26.50 4.79 22.92
C ARG A 519 26.66 6.29 23.16
N GLU A 520 27.72 6.70 23.83
CA GLU A 520 28.08 8.10 23.96
C GLU A 520 28.39 8.69 22.57
N LYS A 521 27.89 9.89 22.30
CA LYS A 521 28.26 10.63 21.09
C LYS A 521 29.72 11.07 21.23
N SER A 522 30.60 10.43 20.48
CA SER A 522 31.96 10.95 20.24
C SER A 522 31.92 12.12 19.29
#